data_96056868f8a61ad495d03c9ad1f3eef7
#
_entry.id   96056868f8a61ad495d03c9ad1f3eef7
#
_cell.length_a   1.000
_cell.length_b   1.000
_cell.length_c   1.000
_cell.angle_alpha   90.00
_cell.angle_beta   90.00
_cell.angle_gamma   90.00
#
_symmetry.space_group_name_H-M   'P 1'
#
loop_
_entity.id
_entity.type
_entity.pdbx_description
1 polymer ?
#
loop_
_entity_poly.entity_id
_entity_poly.type
_entity_poly.pdbx_seq_one_letter_code
_entity_poly.pdbx_strand_id
1 'polypeptide(L)'
;MSRRIPVLLLAVLLFAPVRPARAQQVPPKPALRILVVNDDGYQAPGLRALVDSLLPIAQVSVVAPYQQQSGTGHALSFRDPIKVFEFGNPYGITWYAVDAHPATVVRVALATLLDSLPDLVVSGINTGDNVGTSAWVSGTAAAAREAALNGLPAIAFSVNPTGVDAYAHAAGWARRIVERLQADGRLGAPLLLNVNLQAQQPAGIRVAPMSLQIGVQHYDRRVSPRGQVYLWDEWQPPTDDPVEGTDLWWFHRGYITITPLSIDQTDRAAIPGLDRLFSGK
;
A
#
# COMPACT_ATOMS: atom_id res chain seq x y z
N MET A 1 86.15 54.54 -20.17
CA MET A 1 84.67 54.76 -20.29
C MET A 1 84.01 53.45 -20.63
N SER A 2 83.46 52.78 -19.64
CA SER A 2 82.81 51.45 -19.77
C SER A 2 81.32 51.67 -19.72
N ARG A 3 80.57 51.40 -20.80
CA ARG A 3 79.09 51.45 -20.85
C ARG A 3 78.53 50.12 -20.40
N ARG A 4 77.83 50.09 -19.27
CA ARG A 4 77.07 48.98 -18.82
C ARG A 4 75.70 49.00 -19.50
N ILE A 5 75.32 47.90 -20.17
CA ILE A 5 74.01 47.70 -20.77
C ILE A 5 73.10 46.97 -19.69
N PRO A 6 71.92 47.47 -19.38
CA PRO A 6 71.03 46.77 -18.44
C PRO A 6 70.34 45.59 -19.17
N VAL A 7 70.44 44.39 -18.59
CA VAL A 7 69.69 43.22 -19.02
C VAL A 7 68.28 43.31 -18.43
N LEU A 8 67.27 43.44 -19.27
CA LEU A 8 65.86 43.43 -18.90
C LEU A 8 65.41 42.00 -18.83
N LEU A 9 65.16 41.50 -17.61
CA LEU A 9 64.57 40.18 -17.40
C LEU A 9 63.02 40.22 -17.67
N LEU A 10 62.62 39.62 -18.78
CA LEU A 10 61.20 39.47 -19.12
C LEU A 10 60.60 38.24 -18.36
N ALA A 11 59.81 38.47 -17.30
CA ALA A 11 59.11 37.42 -16.58
C ALA A 11 57.90 37.00 -17.41
N VAL A 12 57.93 35.78 -17.99
CA VAL A 12 56.83 35.18 -18.68
C VAL A 12 55.90 34.48 -17.60
N LEU A 13 54.79 35.10 -17.29
CA LEU A 13 53.74 34.51 -16.46
C LEU A 13 52.98 33.44 -17.27
N LEU A 14 53.26 32.17 -16.99
CA LEU A 14 52.53 31.05 -17.51
C LEU A 14 51.17 30.95 -16.80
N PHE A 15 50.12 31.42 -17.45
CA PHE A 15 48.75 31.14 -17.02
C PHE A 15 48.41 29.68 -17.31
N ALA A 16 48.37 28.82 -16.28
CA ALA A 16 47.82 27.49 -16.39
C ALA A 16 46.28 27.59 -16.58
N PRO A 17 45.71 26.90 -17.58
CA PRO A 17 44.25 26.93 -17.75
C PRO A 17 43.58 26.25 -16.54
N VAL A 18 42.75 27.01 -15.83
CA VAL A 18 41.87 26.47 -14.78
C VAL A 18 40.85 25.56 -15.46
N ARG A 19 41.00 24.23 -15.28
CA ARG A 19 40.01 23.28 -15.74
C ARG A 19 38.72 23.51 -14.92
N PRO A 20 37.57 23.70 -15.57
CA PRO A 20 36.31 23.80 -14.84
C PRO A 20 36.11 22.49 -14.04
N ALA A 21 35.81 22.62 -12.76
CA ALA A 21 35.48 21.49 -11.89
C ALA A 21 34.30 20.76 -12.54
N ARG A 22 34.53 19.49 -12.89
CA ARG A 22 33.49 18.61 -13.41
C ARG A 22 32.42 18.47 -12.31
N ALA A 23 31.25 19.06 -12.52
CA ALA A 23 30.13 18.89 -11.60
C ALA A 23 29.99 17.38 -11.33
N GLN A 24 30.16 16.96 -10.09
CA GLN A 24 29.88 15.60 -9.67
C GLN A 24 28.41 15.34 -9.96
N GLN A 25 28.13 14.53 -10.99
CA GLN A 25 26.79 14.03 -11.21
C GLN A 25 26.45 13.20 -9.98
N VAL A 26 25.54 13.73 -9.16
CA VAL A 26 24.92 12.95 -8.08
C VAL A 26 24.31 11.71 -8.76
N PRO A 27 24.67 10.48 -8.34
CA PRO A 27 24.10 9.31 -8.96
C PRO A 27 22.58 9.40 -8.85
N PRO A 28 21.81 9.02 -9.89
CA PRO A 28 20.37 9.06 -9.85
C PRO A 28 19.91 8.25 -8.63
N LYS A 29 19.00 8.84 -7.84
CA LYS A 29 18.39 8.15 -6.70
C LYS A 29 17.86 6.82 -7.21
N PRO A 30 18.15 5.67 -6.55
CA PRO A 30 17.60 4.38 -6.95
C PRO A 30 16.09 4.51 -7.14
N ALA A 31 15.55 3.97 -8.23
CA ALA A 31 14.12 3.99 -8.47
C ALA A 31 13.42 3.24 -7.33
N LEU A 32 12.33 3.80 -6.80
CA LEU A 32 11.50 3.18 -5.78
C LEU A 32 11.01 1.82 -6.30
N ARG A 33 11.16 0.75 -5.52
CA ARG A 33 10.67 -0.59 -5.86
C ARG A 33 9.36 -0.84 -5.13
N ILE A 34 8.30 -1.12 -5.87
CA ILE A 34 6.97 -1.35 -5.30
C ILE A 34 6.49 -2.74 -5.65
N LEU A 35 6.11 -3.52 -4.62
CA LEU A 35 5.27 -4.70 -4.80
C LEU A 35 3.81 -4.27 -4.78
N VAL A 36 3.08 -4.58 -5.85
CA VAL A 36 1.62 -4.39 -5.92
C VAL A 36 0.93 -5.74 -5.72
N VAL A 37 -0.01 -5.79 -4.80
CA VAL A 37 -0.84 -6.94 -4.43
C VAL A 37 -2.31 -6.50 -4.32
N ASN A 38 -3.26 -7.41 -4.24
CA ASN A 38 -4.67 -7.13 -3.95
C ASN A 38 -5.37 -8.36 -3.33
N ASP A 39 -6.70 -8.31 -3.20
CA ASP A 39 -7.57 -9.45 -2.89
C ASP A 39 -8.64 -9.71 -3.97
N ASP A 40 -8.83 -8.79 -4.92
CA ASP A 40 -9.76 -8.96 -6.05
C ASP A 40 -9.25 -9.92 -7.14
N GLY A 41 -7.96 -10.31 -7.08
CA GLY A 41 -7.33 -11.20 -8.03
C GLY A 41 -6.47 -10.51 -9.10
N TYR A 42 -5.61 -11.30 -9.76
CA TYR A 42 -4.55 -10.80 -10.66
C TYR A 42 -5.06 -10.07 -11.93
N GLN A 43 -6.34 -10.24 -12.29
CA GLN A 43 -6.97 -9.59 -13.45
C GLN A 43 -7.82 -8.37 -13.09
N ALA A 44 -7.93 -8.04 -11.81
CA ALA A 44 -8.82 -6.99 -11.33
C ALA A 44 -8.51 -5.64 -11.97
N PRO A 45 -9.54 -4.87 -12.35
CA PRO A 45 -9.34 -3.56 -12.97
C PRO A 45 -8.67 -2.55 -12.05
N GLY A 46 -8.96 -2.60 -10.74
CA GLY A 46 -8.31 -1.76 -9.74
C GLY A 46 -6.81 -2.02 -9.61
N LEU A 47 -6.39 -3.30 -9.70
CA LEU A 47 -4.98 -3.68 -9.71
C LEU A 47 -4.26 -3.07 -10.93
N ARG A 48 -4.84 -3.20 -12.11
CA ARG A 48 -4.28 -2.65 -13.35
C ARG A 48 -4.15 -1.14 -13.31
N ALA A 49 -5.21 -0.45 -12.88
CA ALA A 49 -5.18 1.01 -12.76
C ALA A 49 -4.10 1.49 -11.79
N LEU A 50 -3.91 0.76 -10.67
CA LEU A 50 -2.86 1.07 -9.70
C LEU A 50 -1.47 0.89 -10.32
N VAL A 51 -1.23 -0.21 -11.03
CA VAL A 51 0.04 -0.48 -11.75
C VAL A 51 0.31 0.62 -12.78
N ASP A 52 -0.66 0.95 -13.65
CA ASP A 52 -0.53 2.02 -14.65
C ASP A 52 -0.12 3.36 -14.02
N SER A 53 -0.69 3.66 -12.86
CA SER A 53 -0.42 4.90 -12.15
C SER A 53 0.96 4.93 -11.48
N LEU A 54 1.50 3.78 -11.03
CA LEU A 54 2.76 3.71 -10.29
C LEU A 54 3.99 3.49 -11.19
N LEU A 55 3.83 2.90 -12.37
CA LEU A 55 4.93 2.67 -13.33
C LEU A 55 5.77 3.92 -13.64
N PRO A 56 5.20 5.14 -13.79
CA PRO A 56 5.99 6.34 -14.06
C PRO A 56 6.93 6.77 -12.93
N ILE A 57 6.71 6.28 -11.70
CA ILE A 57 7.45 6.72 -10.49
C ILE A 57 8.25 5.60 -9.81
N ALA A 58 8.07 4.33 -10.22
CA ALA A 58 8.66 3.19 -9.53
C ALA A 58 8.95 2.01 -10.47
N GLN A 59 9.84 1.14 -10.03
CA GLN A 59 9.92 -0.23 -10.53
C GLN A 59 8.83 -1.05 -9.86
N VAL A 60 7.90 -1.58 -10.65
CA VAL A 60 6.72 -2.29 -10.15
C VAL A 60 6.88 -3.79 -10.40
N SER A 61 6.60 -4.58 -9.37
CA SER A 61 6.35 -6.03 -9.48
C SER A 61 4.93 -6.30 -8.99
N VAL A 62 4.23 -7.24 -9.64
CA VAL A 62 2.87 -7.64 -9.28
C VAL A 62 2.86 -9.09 -8.83
N VAL A 63 2.33 -9.34 -7.65
CA VAL A 63 2.02 -10.69 -7.16
C VAL A 63 0.64 -10.64 -6.53
N ALA A 64 -0.35 -11.25 -7.14
CA ALA A 64 -1.75 -11.16 -6.72
C ALA A 64 -2.41 -12.54 -6.57
N PRO A 65 -3.50 -12.69 -5.83
CA PRO A 65 -4.25 -13.93 -5.78
C PRO A 65 -4.74 -14.35 -7.16
N TYR A 66 -4.74 -15.66 -7.42
CA TYR A 66 -5.27 -16.22 -8.66
C TYR A 66 -6.78 -15.99 -8.80
N GLN A 67 -7.51 -16.01 -7.70
CA GLN A 67 -8.95 -15.78 -7.61
C GLN A 67 -9.27 -14.68 -6.61
N GLN A 68 -10.50 -14.17 -6.65
CA GLN A 68 -11.02 -13.22 -5.68
C GLN A 68 -11.01 -13.82 -4.26
N GLN A 69 -10.58 -13.04 -3.28
CA GLN A 69 -10.39 -13.40 -1.88
C GLN A 69 -11.07 -12.40 -0.91
N SER A 70 -12.15 -11.76 -1.35
CA SER A 70 -12.89 -10.81 -0.52
C SER A 70 -13.38 -11.43 0.78
N GLY A 71 -13.31 -10.68 1.88
CA GLY A 71 -13.80 -11.14 3.18
C GLY A 71 -12.92 -12.17 3.90
N THR A 72 -11.75 -12.52 3.36
CA THR A 72 -10.87 -13.54 3.97
C THR A 72 -10.06 -13.02 5.15
N GLY A 73 -10.05 -11.71 5.40
CA GLY A 73 -9.26 -11.11 6.46
C GLY A 73 -7.79 -11.51 6.35
N HIS A 74 -7.13 -11.75 7.48
CA HIS A 74 -5.72 -12.16 7.54
C HIS A 74 -5.54 -13.70 7.54
N ALA A 75 -6.37 -14.41 6.75
CA ALA A 75 -6.23 -15.85 6.59
C ALA A 75 -4.92 -16.21 5.87
N LEU A 76 -4.37 -17.38 6.22
CA LEU A 76 -3.18 -17.94 5.60
C LEU A 76 -3.49 -19.26 4.92
N SER A 77 -2.95 -19.49 3.73
CA SER A 77 -2.95 -20.76 3.02
C SER A 77 -1.71 -21.57 3.43
N PHE A 78 -1.90 -22.71 4.10
CA PHE A 78 -0.79 -23.54 4.58
C PHE A 78 -1.07 -25.04 4.57
N ARG A 79 -2.27 -25.45 4.14
CA ARG A 79 -2.66 -26.87 4.14
C ARG A 79 -2.32 -27.59 2.84
N ASP A 80 -2.43 -26.87 1.73
CA ASP A 80 -2.23 -27.41 0.39
C ASP A 80 -1.03 -26.77 -0.28
N PRO A 81 -0.41 -27.41 -1.29
CA PRO A 81 0.64 -26.80 -2.10
C PRO A 81 0.15 -25.51 -2.78
N ILE A 82 0.92 -24.45 -2.63
CA ILE A 82 0.62 -23.15 -3.23
C ILE A 82 1.05 -23.16 -4.69
N LYS A 83 0.12 -22.95 -5.60
CA LYS A 83 0.40 -22.86 -7.04
C LYS A 83 0.76 -21.44 -7.42
N VAL A 84 1.78 -21.29 -8.23
CA VAL A 84 2.25 -20.00 -8.76
C VAL A 84 2.18 -20.05 -10.27
N PHE A 85 1.63 -18.99 -10.87
CA PHE A 85 1.49 -18.83 -12.31
C PHE A 85 2.15 -17.52 -12.71
N GLU A 86 3.05 -17.59 -13.69
CA GLU A 86 3.67 -16.42 -14.28
C GLU A 86 2.88 -16.00 -15.53
N PHE A 87 2.61 -14.72 -15.67
CA PHE A 87 1.87 -14.19 -16.81
C PHE A 87 2.69 -13.14 -17.55
N GLY A 88 2.76 -13.31 -18.89
CA GLY A 88 3.18 -12.23 -19.75
C GLY A 88 2.19 -11.06 -19.67
N ASN A 89 2.72 -9.85 -19.69
CA ASN A 89 1.92 -8.64 -19.57
C ASN A 89 2.46 -7.52 -20.47
N PRO A 90 1.62 -6.52 -20.85
CA PRO A 90 2.02 -5.45 -21.78
C PRO A 90 3.09 -4.52 -21.21
N TYR A 91 3.36 -4.59 -19.91
CA TYR A 91 4.32 -3.69 -19.23
C TYR A 91 5.75 -4.26 -19.22
N GLY A 92 5.94 -5.55 -19.51
CA GLY A 92 7.25 -6.21 -19.43
C GLY A 92 7.82 -6.29 -18.01
N ILE A 93 6.95 -6.33 -17.00
CA ILE A 93 7.32 -6.42 -15.59
C ILE A 93 7.04 -7.82 -15.02
N THR A 94 7.57 -8.13 -13.84
CA THR A 94 7.19 -9.32 -13.08
C THR A 94 5.70 -9.30 -12.76
N TRP A 95 4.96 -10.36 -13.15
CA TRP A 95 3.53 -10.50 -12.87
C TRP A 95 3.18 -11.96 -12.58
N TYR A 96 2.93 -12.25 -11.31
CA TYR A 96 2.53 -13.56 -10.84
C TYR A 96 1.11 -13.58 -10.29
N ALA A 97 0.41 -14.69 -10.51
CA ALA A 97 -0.79 -15.05 -9.76
C ALA A 97 -0.48 -16.24 -8.84
N VAL A 98 -0.95 -16.17 -7.61
CA VAL A 98 -0.71 -17.19 -6.58
C VAL A 98 -2.06 -17.70 -6.06
N ASP A 99 -2.25 -19.02 -6.07
CA ASP A 99 -3.47 -19.66 -5.58
C ASP A 99 -3.44 -19.72 -4.03
N ALA A 100 -3.66 -18.57 -3.42
CA ALA A 100 -3.57 -18.39 -1.97
C ALA A 100 -4.30 -17.13 -1.50
N HIS A 101 -4.53 -17.03 -0.19
CA HIS A 101 -5.04 -15.80 0.46
C HIS A 101 -4.03 -14.64 0.38
N PRO A 102 -4.49 -13.37 0.37
CA PRO A 102 -3.65 -12.20 0.15
C PRO A 102 -2.43 -12.08 1.06
N ALA A 103 -2.57 -12.38 2.36
CA ALA A 103 -1.44 -12.38 3.27
C ALA A 103 -0.38 -13.45 2.90
N THR A 104 -0.82 -14.65 2.48
CA THR A 104 0.10 -15.68 1.98
C THR A 104 0.76 -15.26 0.67
N VAL A 105 0.03 -14.58 -0.23
CA VAL A 105 0.59 -14.03 -1.47
C VAL A 105 1.77 -13.11 -1.18
N VAL A 106 1.65 -12.22 -0.20
CA VAL A 106 2.75 -11.35 0.22
C VAL A 106 3.94 -12.18 0.74
N ARG A 107 3.71 -13.17 1.62
CA ARG A 107 4.78 -14.06 2.11
C ARG A 107 5.53 -14.76 0.98
N VAL A 108 4.79 -15.34 0.03
CA VAL A 108 5.36 -16.04 -1.12
C VAL A 108 6.15 -15.06 -1.99
N ALA A 109 5.61 -13.87 -2.24
CA ALA A 109 6.29 -12.83 -3.01
C ALA A 109 7.65 -12.47 -2.37
N LEU A 110 7.65 -12.12 -1.08
CA LEU A 110 8.85 -11.68 -0.37
C LEU A 110 9.89 -12.78 -0.18
N ALA A 111 9.44 -14.04 -0.01
CA ALA A 111 10.34 -15.15 0.29
C ALA A 111 10.94 -15.81 -0.96
N THR A 112 10.23 -15.77 -2.12
CA THR A 112 10.61 -16.65 -3.24
C THR A 112 10.48 -16.05 -4.64
N LEU A 113 9.60 -15.06 -4.87
CA LEU A 113 9.29 -14.59 -6.22
C LEU A 113 10.01 -13.29 -6.61
N LEU A 114 10.46 -12.52 -5.64
CA LEU A 114 11.17 -11.28 -5.87
C LEU A 114 12.68 -11.47 -5.69
N ASP A 115 13.47 -10.95 -6.63
CA ASP A 115 14.94 -10.96 -6.54
C ASP A 115 15.49 -10.09 -5.40
N SER A 116 14.69 -9.11 -4.96
CA SER A 116 15.04 -8.19 -3.87
C SER A 116 13.80 -7.67 -3.19
N LEU A 117 13.91 -7.34 -1.89
CA LEU A 117 12.80 -6.77 -1.14
C LEU A 117 12.36 -5.43 -1.74
N PRO A 118 11.04 -5.16 -1.81
CA PRO A 118 10.52 -3.87 -2.23
C PRO A 118 10.76 -2.81 -1.15
N ASP A 119 10.76 -1.54 -1.55
CA ASP A 119 10.82 -0.40 -0.65
C ASP A 119 9.43 -0.03 -0.11
N LEU A 120 8.37 -0.49 -0.79
CA LEU A 120 6.97 -0.29 -0.42
C LEU A 120 6.11 -1.44 -0.94
N VAL A 121 5.15 -1.88 -0.15
CA VAL A 121 4.08 -2.77 -0.60
C VAL A 121 2.77 -1.99 -0.69
N VAL A 122 2.11 -2.08 -1.83
CA VAL A 122 0.83 -1.42 -2.08
C VAL A 122 -0.21 -2.48 -2.40
N SER A 123 -1.27 -2.53 -1.60
CA SER A 123 -2.38 -3.47 -1.80
C SER A 123 -3.60 -2.75 -2.36
N GLY A 124 -4.15 -3.20 -3.47
CA GLY A 124 -5.38 -2.65 -4.07
C GLY A 124 -5.28 -2.46 -5.60
N ILE A 125 -6.12 -1.58 -6.17
CA ILE A 125 -7.20 -0.85 -5.50
C ILE A 125 -8.39 -1.78 -5.36
N ASN A 126 -8.84 -2.01 -4.14
CA ASN A 126 -9.99 -2.85 -3.82
C ASN A 126 -11.29 -2.28 -4.38
N THR A 127 -12.15 -3.18 -4.86
CA THR A 127 -13.55 -2.87 -5.21
C THR A 127 -14.40 -2.85 -3.94
N GLY A 128 -14.83 -1.70 -3.51
CA GLY A 128 -15.51 -1.45 -2.24
C GLY A 128 -14.58 -0.79 -1.23
N ASP A 129 -15.17 0.04 -0.36
CA ASP A 129 -14.43 0.67 0.73
C ASP A 129 -14.12 -0.31 1.87
N ASN A 130 -13.07 -0.01 2.60
CA ASN A 130 -12.64 -0.71 3.80
C ASN A 130 -12.54 0.27 4.98
N VAL A 131 -13.57 1.11 5.16
CA VAL A 131 -13.63 2.06 6.27
C VAL A 131 -13.99 1.38 7.58
N GLY A 132 -13.51 1.91 8.69
CA GLY A 132 -13.82 1.42 10.02
C GLY A 132 -13.52 -0.06 10.20
N THR A 133 -14.43 -0.77 10.85
CA THR A 133 -14.29 -2.20 11.18
C THR A 133 -14.20 -3.12 9.96
N SER A 134 -14.60 -2.67 8.76
CA SER A 134 -14.43 -3.45 7.52
C SER A 134 -12.96 -3.79 7.23
N ALA A 135 -12.02 -2.95 7.69
CA ALA A 135 -10.59 -3.21 7.55
C ALA A 135 -10.11 -4.50 8.26
N TRP A 136 -10.86 -5.02 9.25
CA TRP A 136 -10.51 -6.26 9.96
C TRP A 136 -10.71 -7.51 9.09
N VAL A 137 -11.75 -7.52 8.26
CA VAL A 137 -12.11 -8.64 7.38
C VAL A 137 -11.60 -8.47 5.96
N SER A 138 -10.98 -7.33 5.65
CA SER A 138 -10.43 -7.00 4.34
C SER A 138 -9.18 -7.80 4.02
N GLY A 139 -9.17 -8.49 2.88
CA GLY A 139 -7.98 -9.13 2.31
C GLY A 139 -6.95 -8.09 1.83
N THR A 140 -7.42 -6.94 1.31
CA THR A 140 -6.57 -5.81 0.90
C THR A 140 -5.78 -5.25 2.09
N ALA A 141 -6.46 -4.95 3.21
CA ALA A 141 -5.80 -4.50 4.44
C ALA A 141 -4.89 -5.57 5.04
N ALA A 142 -5.27 -6.85 4.91
CA ALA A 142 -4.47 -7.98 5.39
C ALA A 142 -3.15 -8.14 4.63
N ALA A 143 -3.15 -7.99 3.31
CA ALA A 143 -1.93 -8.00 2.51
C ALA A 143 -0.97 -6.89 2.93
N ALA A 144 -1.47 -5.66 3.11
CA ALA A 144 -0.65 -4.56 3.63
C ALA A 144 -0.14 -4.83 5.05
N ARG A 145 -0.98 -5.39 5.93
CA ARG A 145 -0.61 -5.78 7.29
C ARG A 145 0.47 -6.85 7.31
N GLU A 146 0.39 -7.83 6.41
CA GLU A 146 1.42 -8.87 6.29
C GLU A 146 2.78 -8.28 5.87
N ALA A 147 2.78 -7.33 4.93
CA ALA A 147 4.01 -6.61 4.57
C ALA A 147 4.60 -5.83 5.75
N ALA A 148 3.74 -5.15 6.53
CA ALA A 148 4.16 -4.42 7.73
C ALA A 148 4.70 -5.36 8.83
N LEU A 149 4.14 -6.57 9.00
CA LEU A 149 4.68 -7.61 9.88
C LEU A 149 6.07 -8.07 9.45
N ASN A 150 6.40 -7.99 8.16
CA ASN A 150 7.73 -8.26 7.60
C ASN A 150 8.65 -7.02 7.61
N GLY A 151 8.28 -5.95 8.30
CA GLY A 151 9.10 -4.74 8.47
C GLY A 151 9.07 -3.78 7.28
N LEU A 152 8.19 -3.98 6.31
CA LEU A 152 8.08 -3.15 5.11
C LEU A 152 6.99 -2.08 5.27
N PRO A 153 7.21 -0.85 4.78
CA PRO A 153 6.13 0.12 4.63
C PRO A 153 5.03 -0.45 3.74
N ALA A 154 3.76 -0.25 4.14
CA ALA A 154 2.64 -0.80 3.41
C ALA A 154 1.41 0.11 3.40
N ILE A 155 0.70 0.12 2.28
CA ILE A 155 -0.52 0.90 2.08
C ILE A 155 -1.59 0.03 1.44
N ALA A 156 -2.77 -0.02 2.04
CA ALA A 156 -3.97 -0.58 1.44
C ALA A 156 -4.81 0.54 0.82
N PHE A 157 -5.22 0.39 -0.43
CA PHE A 157 -6.10 1.33 -1.14
C PHE A 157 -7.42 0.67 -1.52
N SER A 158 -8.52 1.36 -1.23
CA SER A 158 -9.88 0.91 -1.52
C SER A 158 -10.70 2.05 -2.13
N VAL A 159 -11.67 1.72 -2.99
CA VAL A 159 -12.60 2.67 -3.60
C VAL A 159 -13.95 2.01 -3.85
N ASN A 160 -15.05 2.75 -3.68
CA ASN A 160 -16.36 2.37 -4.24
C ASN A 160 -16.44 2.89 -5.67
N PRO A 161 -16.19 2.07 -6.71
CA PRO A 161 -16.12 2.55 -8.06
C PRO A 161 -17.52 2.92 -8.57
N THR A 162 -17.69 4.18 -8.96
CA THR A 162 -18.88 4.69 -9.62
C THR A 162 -18.49 5.39 -10.91
N GLY A 163 -18.94 4.87 -12.05
CA GLY A 163 -18.58 5.40 -13.37
C GLY A 163 -17.32 4.76 -13.98
N VAL A 164 -17.11 5.04 -15.24
CA VAL A 164 -16.09 4.37 -16.09
C VAL A 164 -14.66 4.67 -15.63
N ASP A 165 -14.38 5.89 -15.17
CA ASP A 165 -13.04 6.36 -14.84
C ASP A 165 -12.69 6.27 -13.34
N ALA A 166 -13.56 5.63 -12.54
CA ALA A 166 -13.42 5.60 -11.09
C ALA A 166 -12.06 5.06 -10.63
N TYR A 167 -11.60 3.94 -11.21
CA TYR A 167 -10.30 3.37 -10.86
C TYR A 167 -9.12 4.22 -11.32
N ALA A 168 -9.19 4.81 -12.51
CA ALA A 168 -8.12 5.69 -13.00
C ALA A 168 -8.00 6.95 -12.13
N HIS A 169 -9.13 7.53 -11.73
CA HIS A 169 -9.17 8.67 -10.81
C HIS A 169 -8.58 8.30 -9.44
N ALA A 170 -9.03 7.19 -8.86
CA ALA A 170 -8.53 6.70 -7.58
C ALA A 170 -7.02 6.37 -7.63
N ALA A 171 -6.54 5.74 -8.71
CA ALA A 171 -5.14 5.43 -8.90
C ALA A 171 -4.26 6.69 -9.00
N GLY A 172 -4.77 7.76 -9.60
CA GLY A 172 -4.12 9.07 -9.61
C GLY A 172 -3.92 9.63 -8.19
N TRP A 173 -4.90 9.46 -7.31
CA TRP A 173 -4.77 9.85 -5.90
C TRP A 173 -3.84 8.92 -5.12
N ALA A 174 -3.89 7.60 -5.36
CA ALA A 174 -2.97 6.64 -4.75
C ALA A 174 -1.51 7.00 -5.08
N ARG A 175 -1.21 7.30 -6.34
CA ARG A 175 0.12 7.77 -6.76
C ARG A 175 0.54 9.04 -6.03
N ARG A 176 -0.30 10.07 -5.95
CA ARG A 176 0.01 11.33 -5.25
C ARG A 176 0.32 11.11 -3.77
N ILE A 177 -0.39 10.18 -3.12
CA ILE A 177 -0.14 9.81 -1.73
C ILE A 177 1.24 9.15 -1.60
N VAL A 178 1.58 8.20 -2.49
CA VAL A 178 2.90 7.54 -2.50
C VAL A 178 4.02 8.56 -2.74
N GLU A 179 3.89 9.43 -3.74
CA GLU A 179 4.86 10.49 -4.05
C GLU A 179 5.10 11.41 -2.83
N ARG A 180 4.03 11.80 -2.13
CA ARG A 180 4.12 12.65 -0.95
C ARG A 180 4.80 11.96 0.22
N LEU A 181 4.49 10.69 0.49
CA LEU A 181 5.14 9.90 1.53
C LEU A 181 6.62 9.66 1.22
N GLN A 182 6.96 9.44 -0.05
CA GLN A 182 8.35 9.32 -0.49
C GLN A 182 9.11 10.63 -0.31
N ALA A 183 8.53 11.75 -0.70
CA ALA A 183 9.14 13.08 -0.57
C ALA A 183 9.37 13.47 0.90
N ASP A 184 8.48 13.04 1.81
CA ASP A 184 8.58 13.28 3.26
C ASP A 184 9.48 12.25 3.99
N GLY A 185 10.06 11.29 3.28
CA GLY A 185 10.93 10.25 3.85
C GLY A 185 10.20 9.18 4.68
N ARG A 186 8.88 9.13 4.64
CA ARG A 186 8.06 8.21 5.43
C ARG A 186 8.19 6.74 5.03
N LEU A 187 8.63 6.46 3.81
CA LEU A 187 8.85 5.10 3.33
C LEU A 187 10.14 4.45 3.90
N GLY A 188 10.95 5.20 4.65
CA GLY A 188 12.10 4.69 5.38
C GLY A 188 11.81 4.22 6.82
N ALA A 189 10.55 4.28 7.28
CA ALA A 189 10.13 3.93 8.62
C ALA A 189 8.94 2.94 8.58
N PRO A 190 8.68 2.18 9.65
CA PRO A 190 7.48 1.34 9.73
C PRO A 190 6.23 2.16 9.46
N LEU A 191 5.45 1.71 8.48
CA LEU A 191 4.24 2.39 8.05
C LEU A 191 3.20 1.34 7.64
N LEU A 192 1.97 1.48 8.16
CA LEU A 192 0.82 0.71 7.71
C LEU A 192 -0.38 1.66 7.62
N LEU A 193 -0.84 1.92 6.39
CA LEU A 193 -1.96 2.81 6.15
C LEU A 193 -3.12 2.06 5.49
N ASN A 194 -4.33 2.32 5.97
CA ASN A 194 -5.57 1.98 5.29
C ASN A 194 -6.12 3.26 4.66
N VAL A 195 -6.25 3.31 3.35
CA VAL A 195 -6.64 4.49 2.59
C VAL A 195 -7.91 4.20 1.79
N ASN A 196 -8.97 4.93 2.09
CA ASN A 196 -10.22 4.86 1.34
C ASN A 196 -10.33 6.08 0.43
N LEU A 197 -10.32 5.80 -0.87
CA LEU A 197 -10.33 6.78 -1.95
C LEU A 197 -11.76 7.09 -2.38
N GLN A 198 -11.97 8.27 -2.97
CA GLN A 198 -13.22 8.64 -3.59
C GLN A 198 -13.19 8.35 -5.10
N ALA A 199 -14.31 7.86 -5.64
CA ALA A 199 -14.45 7.60 -7.09
C ALA A 199 -14.47 8.88 -7.93
N GLN A 200 -14.83 10.01 -7.32
CA GLN A 200 -14.89 11.33 -7.90
C GLN A 200 -13.94 12.28 -7.18
N GLN A 201 -13.94 13.56 -7.60
CA GLN A 201 -13.11 14.58 -6.96
C GLN A 201 -13.41 14.67 -5.46
N PRO A 202 -12.42 14.37 -4.58
CA PRO A 202 -12.64 14.42 -3.14
C PRO A 202 -12.72 15.85 -2.62
N ALA A 203 -13.45 16.04 -1.53
CA ALA A 203 -13.47 17.29 -0.77
C ALA A 203 -12.13 17.63 -0.11
N GLY A 204 -11.25 16.62 0.03
CA GLY A 204 -9.91 16.75 0.60
C GLY A 204 -9.41 15.41 1.13
N ILE A 205 -8.32 15.46 1.90
CA ILE A 205 -7.74 14.30 2.59
C ILE A 205 -7.85 14.52 4.09
N ARG A 206 -8.21 13.46 4.84
CA ARG A 206 -8.22 13.44 6.30
C ARG A 206 -7.45 12.23 6.82
N VAL A 207 -6.58 12.47 7.78
CA VAL A 207 -6.04 11.42 8.64
C VAL A 207 -7.00 11.27 9.81
N ALA A 208 -7.53 10.07 10.00
CA ALA A 208 -8.61 9.82 10.93
C ALA A 208 -8.45 8.49 11.67
N PRO A 209 -8.93 8.38 12.91
CA PRO A 209 -9.01 7.10 13.59
C PRO A 209 -10.06 6.20 12.91
N MET A 210 -9.90 4.88 13.08
CA MET A 210 -10.83 3.88 12.64
C MET A 210 -12.17 4.03 13.38
N SER A 211 -13.28 4.04 12.64
CA SER A 211 -14.62 3.88 13.21
C SER A 211 -14.79 2.48 13.79
N LEU A 212 -15.45 2.40 14.94
CA LEU A 212 -15.83 1.13 15.57
C LEU A 212 -17.29 0.74 15.30
N GLN A 213 -17.96 1.46 14.40
CA GLN A 213 -19.31 1.09 13.98
C GLN A 213 -19.28 -0.26 13.25
N ILE A 214 -20.22 -1.13 13.62
CA ILE A 214 -20.36 -2.45 13.03
C ILE A 214 -21.59 -2.42 12.13
N GLY A 215 -21.47 -2.98 10.92
CA GLY A 215 -22.60 -3.16 10.02
C GLY A 215 -23.63 -4.16 10.58
N VAL A 216 -24.80 -4.14 9.99
CA VAL A 216 -25.87 -5.07 10.37
C VAL A 216 -25.68 -6.38 9.64
N GLN A 217 -25.55 -7.47 10.40
CA GLN A 217 -25.45 -8.81 9.86
C GLN A 217 -26.83 -9.45 9.88
N HIS A 218 -27.34 -9.81 8.71
CA HIS A 218 -28.56 -10.59 8.53
C HIS A 218 -28.28 -11.82 7.69
N TYR A 219 -29.00 -12.91 7.96
CA TYR A 219 -28.92 -14.14 7.18
C TYR A 219 -30.31 -14.54 6.69
N ASP A 220 -30.53 -14.51 5.37
CA ASP A 220 -31.73 -15.04 4.75
C ASP A 220 -31.69 -16.57 4.78
N ARG A 221 -32.63 -17.18 5.52
CA ARG A 221 -32.71 -18.63 5.71
C ARG A 221 -33.59 -19.26 4.63
N ARG A 222 -33.01 -20.17 3.86
CA ARG A 222 -33.69 -20.92 2.79
C ARG A 222 -33.58 -22.44 3.00
N VAL A 223 -34.37 -23.17 2.24
CA VAL A 223 -34.34 -24.64 2.21
C VAL A 223 -34.20 -25.09 0.76
N SER A 224 -33.21 -25.94 0.49
CA SER A 224 -33.02 -26.53 -0.83
C SER A 224 -34.14 -27.52 -1.17
N PRO A 225 -34.35 -27.88 -2.46
CA PRO A 225 -35.33 -28.91 -2.86
C PRO A 225 -35.13 -30.28 -2.20
N ARG A 226 -33.94 -30.55 -1.62
CA ARG A 226 -33.63 -31.78 -0.89
C ARG A 226 -33.78 -31.64 0.63
N GLY A 227 -34.38 -30.54 1.10
CA GLY A 227 -34.62 -30.30 2.53
C GLY A 227 -33.43 -29.76 3.32
N GLN A 228 -32.29 -29.48 2.68
CA GLN A 228 -31.13 -28.92 3.35
C GLN A 228 -31.34 -27.42 3.60
N VAL A 229 -31.13 -26.98 4.84
CA VAL A 229 -31.12 -25.56 5.21
C VAL A 229 -29.81 -24.93 4.78
N TYR A 230 -29.88 -23.75 4.17
CA TYR A 230 -28.75 -22.90 3.86
C TYR A 230 -29.08 -21.44 4.15
N LEU A 231 -28.06 -20.62 4.32
CA LEU A 231 -28.17 -19.22 4.67
C LEU A 231 -27.45 -18.38 3.61
N TRP A 232 -28.08 -17.27 3.20
CA TRP A 232 -27.42 -16.21 2.45
C TRP A 232 -27.04 -15.09 3.41
N ASP A 233 -25.80 -14.63 3.28
CA ASP A 233 -25.32 -13.46 3.99
C ASP A 233 -25.90 -12.19 3.34
N GLU A 234 -26.52 -11.33 4.16
CA GLU A 234 -27.07 -10.04 3.78
C GLU A 234 -26.46 -8.94 4.65
N TRP A 235 -25.10 -8.88 4.66
CA TRP A 235 -24.41 -7.87 5.42
C TRP A 235 -24.65 -6.45 4.84
N GLN A 236 -25.00 -5.51 5.71
CA GLN A 236 -25.19 -4.11 5.37
C GLN A 236 -24.12 -3.28 6.08
N PRO A 237 -23.29 -2.52 5.34
CA PRO A 237 -22.31 -1.63 5.94
C PRO A 237 -22.97 -0.53 6.75
N PRO A 238 -22.29 0.02 7.77
CA PRO A 238 -22.79 1.19 8.47
C PRO A 238 -22.90 2.37 7.51
N THR A 239 -24.01 3.09 7.55
CA THR A 239 -24.31 4.20 6.63
C THR A 239 -23.74 5.53 7.10
N ASP A 240 -23.44 5.71 8.37
CA ASP A 240 -22.79 6.87 8.98
C ASP A 240 -22.16 6.48 10.33
N ASP A 241 -21.35 7.37 10.87
CA ASP A 241 -20.78 7.26 12.21
C ASP A 241 -21.32 8.41 13.08
N PRO A 242 -21.92 8.11 14.25
CA PRO A 242 -22.32 9.15 15.22
C PRO A 242 -21.10 9.83 15.87
N VAL A 243 -19.91 9.24 15.75
CA VAL A 243 -18.66 9.81 16.27
C VAL A 243 -17.98 10.63 15.19
N GLU A 244 -18.01 11.95 15.34
CA GLU A 244 -17.34 12.87 14.42
C GLU A 244 -15.82 12.61 14.36
N GLY A 245 -15.26 12.79 13.17
CA GLY A 245 -13.82 12.75 12.98
C GLY A 245 -13.25 11.38 12.72
N THR A 246 -14.05 10.31 12.75
CA THR A 246 -13.62 8.95 12.33
C THR A 246 -13.47 8.84 10.82
N ASP A 247 -12.81 7.78 10.35
CA ASP A 247 -12.64 7.49 8.91
C ASP A 247 -14.01 7.32 8.21
N LEU A 248 -14.95 6.61 8.81
CA LEU A 248 -16.30 6.44 8.29
C LEU A 248 -17.03 7.80 8.18
N TRP A 249 -16.96 8.62 9.22
CA TRP A 249 -17.61 9.94 9.26
C TRP A 249 -17.08 10.87 8.14
N TRP A 250 -15.76 10.91 7.94
CA TRP A 250 -15.14 11.71 6.89
C TRP A 250 -15.38 11.14 5.49
N PHE A 251 -15.32 9.79 5.34
CA PHE A 251 -15.50 9.13 4.05
C PHE A 251 -16.86 9.45 3.44
N HIS A 252 -17.93 9.35 4.22
CA HIS A 252 -19.29 9.66 3.76
C HIS A 252 -19.52 11.16 3.47
N ARG A 253 -18.59 12.00 3.87
CA ARG A 253 -18.57 13.43 3.54
C ARG A 253 -17.67 13.77 2.36
N GLY A 254 -17.29 12.75 1.59
CA GLY A 254 -16.55 12.91 0.33
C GLY A 254 -15.04 13.12 0.49
N TYR A 255 -14.47 12.84 1.67
CA TYR A 255 -13.02 12.94 1.87
C TYR A 255 -12.34 11.62 1.57
N ILE A 256 -11.12 11.68 1.03
CA ILE A 256 -10.19 10.57 1.13
C ILE A 256 -9.78 10.43 2.60
N THR A 257 -9.87 9.22 3.15
CA THR A 257 -9.45 8.96 4.52
C THR A 257 -8.18 8.13 4.56
N ILE A 258 -7.26 8.49 5.45
CA ILE A 258 -6.03 7.78 5.74
C ILE A 258 -6.07 7.40 7.21
N THR A 259 -6.15 6.10 7.47
CA THR A 259 -6.15 5.55 8.82
C THR A 259 -4.82 4.83 9.07
N PRO A 260 -3.93 5.39 9.92
CA PRO A 260 -2.75 4.66 10.36
C PRO A 260 -3.16 3.45 11.21
N LEU A 261 -2.67 2.26 10.85
CA LEU A 261 -2.94 1.03 11.59
C LEU A 261 -1.70 0.60 12.37
N SER A 262 -1.93 -0.14 13.46
CA SER A 262 -0.89 -0.79 14.25
C SER A 262 -0.91 -2.30 14.01
N ILE A 263 0.25 -2.93 13.92
CA ILE A 263 0.39 -4.39 13.95
C ILE A 263 0.35 -4.92 15.39
N ASP A 264 0.76 -4.10 16.37
CA ASP A 264 0.67 -4.44 17.79
C ASP A 264 -0.74 -4.09 18.30
N GLN A 265 -1.50 -5.13 18.61
CA GLN A 265 -2.88 -5.03 19.11
C GLN A 265 -2.95 -5.15 20.64
N THR A 266 -1.81 -5.11 21.33
CA THR A 266 -1.75 -5.21 22.78
C THR A 266 -2.40 -4.00 23.44
N ASP A 267 -3.40 -4.23 24.29
CA ASP A 267 -3.89 -3.19 25.20
C ASP A 267 -2.87 -2.98 26.33
N ARG A 268 -1.94 -2.06 26.09
CA ARG A 268 -0.88 -1.74 27.05
C ARG A 268 -1.43 -1.11 28.34
N ALA A 269 -2.59 -0.50 28.30
CA ALA A 269 -3.22 0.09 29.49
C ALA A 269 -3.76 -0.98 30.44
N ALA A 270 -4.17 -2.13 29.93
CA ALA A 270 -4.66 -3.24 30.74
C ALA A 270 -3.55 -4.02 31.45
N ILE A 271 -2.30 -4.01 30.91
CA ILE A 271 -1.18 -4.83 31.43
C ILE A 271 -0.93 -4.61 32.94
N PRO A 272 -0.77 -3.38 33.46
CA PRO A 272 -0.44 -3.20 34.89
C PRO A 272 -1.52 -3.71 35.83
N GLY A 273 -2.80 -3.65 35.43
CA GLY A 273 -3.92 -4.17 36.23
C GLY A 273 -3.90 -5.68 36.30
N LEU A 274 -3.73 -6.32 35.15
CA LEU A 274 -3.68 -7.78 35.01
C LEU A 274 -2.41 -8.34 35.69
N ASP A 275 -1.28 -7.68 35.54
CA ASP A 275 -0.02 -8.10 36.20
C ASP A 275 -0.15 -8.12 37.73
N ARG A 276 -0.73 -7.08 38.32
CA ARG A 276 -1.03 -7.09 39.77
C ARG A 276 -1.96 -8.24 40.20
N LEU A 277 -2.95 -8.54 39.35
CA LEU A 277 -3.92 -9.60 39.65
C LEU A 277 -3.29 -11.00 39.63
N PHE A 278 -2.38 -11.26 38.68
CA PHE A 278 -1.84 -12.59 38.44
C PHE A 278 -0.44 -12.81 39.03
N SER A 279 0.37 -11.77 39.22
CA SER A 279 1.72 -11.90 39.81
C SER A 279 1.73 -11.91 41.36
N GLY A 280 0.59 -11.59 42.00
CA GLY A 280 0.48 -11.62 43.46
C GLY A 280 1.35 -10.57 44.19
N LYS A 281 1.75 -9.49 43.48
CA LYS A 281 2.55 -8.40 44.06
C LYS A 281 1.70 -7.15 44.28
#